data_48ae30e76abe26d274b24b803bea85a6
#
_entry.id   48ae30e76abe26d274b24b803bea85a6
#
_cell.length_a   1.000
_cell.length_b   1.000
_cell.length_c   1.000
_cell.angle_alpha   90.00
_cell.angle_beta   90.00
_cell.angle_gamma   90.00
#
_symmetry.space_group_name_H-M   'P 1'
#
loop_
_entity.id
_entity.type
_entity.pdbx_description
1 polymer ?
#
loop_
_entity_poly.entity_id
_entity_poly.type
_entity_poly.pdbx_seq_one_letter_code
_entity_poly.pdbx_strand_id
1 'polypeptide(L)'
;MSEDRLQQWQERRARRMTRLSWLGSETKAGRKPVWFAQNELLVLSDHRQAAEHVLGRLGHADGITETELVPGLLRLRVDGLDVAAAARGVRQAAAEDGDTRAVVSPNHVFVSAPFEHGGPFGPPQPAPKPLLKPGNTRSNGEVPVMVIDTGVWRDSPLPASAYTASAADYENDTDVDHDGMLDGDVGHANFIIGVIAARTQKADVRAVRVLDTFGLCTEADLIAALGRVTGEKLVNLSLGGYTLDDQPPLALAAAMKSLLSGKERLVVAAAGNDGLRDRPFWPAAFAGTDAEWAEQVVAVAAHDGLGLCEWSNAGDWVTVTAPGSDITSTFVKHERFPTGWALWSGTSFATPHVVALLAEQISRTGSVEVALKAVLTAARARVFSGYPGLP
;
A
#
# COMPACT_ATOMS: atom_id res chain seq x y z
N MET A 1 25.13 -1.62 -3.60
CA MET A 1 25.22 -2.35 -2.31
C MET A 1 25.98 -3.64 -2.57
N SER A 2 26.84 -4.13 -1.64
CA SER A 2 27.49 -5.43 -1.84
C SER A 2 26.44 -6.55 -1.69
N GLU A 3 26.59 -7.66 -2.42
CA GLU A 3 25.72 -8.83 -2.34
C GLU A 3 25.57 -9.33 -0.89
N ASP A 4 26.64 -9.32 -0.10
CA ASP A 4 26.64 -9.70 1.31
C ASP A 4 25.68 -8.86 2.17
N ARG A 5 25.57 -7.55 1.93
CA ARG A 5 24.65 -6.68 2.69
C ARG A 5 23.19 -6.93 2.33
N LEU A 6 22.93 -7.20 1.07
CA LEU A 6 21.58 -7.55 0.63
C LEU A 6 21.14 -8.88 1.25
N GLN A 7 22.01 -9.88 1.21
CA GLN A 7 21.76 -11.19 1.82
C GLN A 7 21.50 -11.08 3.32
N GLN A 8 22.35 -10.38 4.06
CA GLN A 8 22.17 -10.15 5.51
C GLN A 8 20.83 -9.49 5.83
N TRP A 9 20.43 -8.51 5.01
CA TRP A 9 19.15 -7.84 5.19
C TRP A 9 17.97 -8.79 4.91
N GLN A 10 18.04 -9.59 3.86
CA GLN A 10 17.03 -10.60 3.54
C GLN A 10 16.90 -11.66 4.65
N GLU A 11 18.02 -12.15 5.16
CA GLU A 11 18.04 -13.12 6.27
C GLU A 11 17.45 -12.54 7.56
N ARG A 12 17.74 -11.26 7.86
CA ARG A 12 17.12 -10.55 8.99
C ARG A 12 15.61 -10.50 8.83
N ARG A 13 15.16 -10.06 7.67
CA ARG A 13 13.73 -9.95 7.37
C ARG A 13 13.05 -11.32 7.48
N ALA A 14 13.61 -12.35 6.90
CA ALA A 14 13.07 -13.71 6.99
C ALA A 14 12.94 -14.18 8.45
N ARG A 15 13.98 -13.94 9.28
CA ARG A 15 13.93 -14.27 10.72
C ARG A 15 12.83 -13.51 11.46
N ARG A 16 12.61 -12.23 11.15
CA ARG A 16 11.52 -11.43 11.74
C ARG A 16 10.16 -11.99 11.38
N MET A 17 9.95 -12.30 10.10
CA MET A 17 8.68 -12.84 9.63
C MET A 17 8.29 -14.14 10.35
N THR A 18 9.25 -15.01 10.62
CA THR A 18 9.00 -16.27 11.36
C THR A 18 8.66 -16.06 12.84
N ARG A 19 8.96 -14.87 13.40
CA ARG A 19 8.62 -14.53 14.80
C ARG A 19 7.22 -13.94 14.94
N LEU A 20 6.58 -13.53 13.84
CA LEU A 20 5.24 -12.96 13.85
C LEU A 20 4.20 -14.09 13.95
N SER A 21 3.84 -14.47 15.17
CA SER A 21 2.89 -15.57 15.42
C SER A 21 1.49 -15.34 14.84
N TRP A 22 1.15 -14.09 14.55
CA TRP A 22 -0.12 -13.72 13.93
C TRP A 22 -0.11 -13.81 12.39
N LEU A 23 1.05 -13.98 11.77
CA LEU A 23 1.21 -13.98 10.33
C LEU A 23 1.15 -15.41 9.78
N GLY A 24 0.26 -15.64 8.84
CA GLY A 24 0.14 -16.86 8.06
C GLY A 24 0.45 -16.64 6.60
N SER A 25 0.73 -17.72 5.89
CA SER A 25 0.94 -17.64 4.44
C SER A 25 0.50 -18.90 3.73
N GLU A 26 0.12 -18.75 2.47
CA GLU A 26 -0.04 -19.86 1.53
C GLU A 26 0.85 -19.62 0.31
N THR A 27 1.64 -20.65 -0.04
CA THR A 27 2.51 -20.60 -1.22
C THR A 27 2.09 -21.67 -2.20
N LYS A 28 1.70 -21.28 -3.41
CA LYS A 28 1.49 -22.19 -4.55
C LYS A 28 2.81 -22.37 -5.29
N ALA A 29 3.06 -23.57 -5.82
CA ALA A 29 4.28 -23.86 -6.57
C ALA A 29 4.56 -22.83 -7.67
N GLY A 30 5.76 -22.27 -7.69
CA GLY A 30 6.19 -21.24 -8.65
C GLY A 30 5.58 -19.86 -8.47
N ARG A 31 4.85 -19.60 -7.36
CA ARG A 31 4.25 -18.30 -7.06
C ARG A 31 4.80 -17.70 -5.79
N LYS A 32 4.76 -16.38 -5.70
CA LYS A 32 5.00 -15.64 -4.46
C LYS A 32 3.95 -15.99 -3.42
N PRO A 33 4.29 -16.03 -2.13
CA PRO A 33 3.36 -16.30 -1.06
C PRO A 33 2.23 -15.25 -1.00
N VAL A 34 1.08 -15.68 -0.56
CA VAL A 34 0.00 -14.80 -0.10
C VAL A 34 0.03 -14.79 1.41
N TRP A 35 0.07 -13.61 1.98
CA TRP A 35 0.12 -13.41 3.43
C TRP A 35 -1.24 -13.01 3.97
N PHE A 36 -1.57 -13.49 5.16
CA PHE A 36 -2.82 -13.18 5.84
C PHE A 36 -2.65 -13.27 7.36
N ALA A 37 -3.54 -12.61 8.09
CA ALA A 37 -3.61 -12.77 9.54
C ALA A 37 -4.08 -14.19 9.87
N GLN A 38 -3.33 -14.90 10.72
CA GLN A 38 -3.76 -16.20 11.22
C GLN A 38 -5.07 -16.07 12.01
N ASN A 39 -5.88 -17.09 11.92
CA ASN A 39 -7.12 -17.18 12.68
C ASN A 39 -8.20 -16.16 12.29
N GLU A 40 -8.06 -15.41 11.20
CA GLU A 40 -9.00 -14.35 10.84
C GLU A 40 -9.59 -14.52 9.43
N LEU A 41 -10.91 -14.41 9.35
CA LEU A 41 -11.69 -14.33 8.12
C LEU A 41 -12.47 -13.01 8.06
N LEU A 42 -12.61 -12.46 6.86
CA LEU A 42 -13.48 -11.33 6.55
C LEU A 42 -14.70 -11.88 5.79
N VAL A 43 -15.91 -11.66 6.30
CA VAL A 43 -17.15 -12.28 5.81
C VAL A 43 -18.24 -11.22 5.65
N LEU A 44 -18.97 -11.26 4.53
CA LEU A 44 -20.18 -10.46 4.41
C LEU A 44 -21.21 -10.91 5.45
N SER A 45 -21.89 -9.98 6.10
CA SER A 45 -22.80 -10.26 7.22
C SER A 45 -23.99 -11.13 6.82
N ASP A 46 -24.47 -11.03 5.57
CA ASP A 46 -25.52 -11.89 5.03
C ASP A 46 -25.08 -13.37 4.85
N HIS A 47 -23.76 -13.62 4.83
CA HIS A 47 -23.17 -14.96 4.77
C HIS A 47 -22.61 -15.47 6.11
N ARG A 48 -22.86 -14.77 7.21
CA ARG A 48 -22.39 -15.15 8.54
C ARG A 48 -22.77 -16.59 8.91
N GLN A 49 -24.05 -16.96 8.73
CA GLN A 49 -24.54 -18.30 9.08
C GLN A 49 -23.87 -19.39 8.24
N ALA A 50 -23.65 -19.15 6.95
CA ALA A 50 -22.93 -20.09 6.08
C ALA A 50 -21.47 -20.25 6.55
N ALA A 51 -20.80 -19.18 6.94
CA ALA A 51 -19.45 -19.22 7.48
C ALA A 51 -19.41 -20.01 8.81
N GLU A 52 -20.31 -19.73 9.75
CA GLU A 52 -20.40 -20.47 11.02
C GLU A 52 -20.66 -21.96 10.81
N HIS A 53 -21.54 -22.33 9.86
CA HIS A 53 -21.78 -23.72 9.52
C HIS A 53 -20.53 -24.43 9.01
N VAL A 54 -19.78 -23.80 8.10
CA VAL A 54 -18.52 -24.34 7.57
C VAL A 54 -17.47 -24.46 8.68
N LEU A 55 -17.32 -23.41 9.51
CA LEU A 55 -16.41 -23.43 10.65
C LEU A 55 -16.76 -24.56 11.64
N GLY A 56 -18.06 -24.79 11.91
CA GLY A 56 -18.52 -25.91 12.74
C GLY A 56 -18.13 -27.28 12.15
N ARG A 57 -18.25 -27.46 10.84
CA ARG A 57 -17.80 -28.70 10.15
C ARG A 57 -16.30 -28.91 10.21
N LEU A 58 -15.52 -27.83 10.31
CA LEU A 58 -14.06 -27.87 10.48
C LEU A 58 -13.65 -28.07 11.96
N GLY A 59 -14.59 -28.19 12.88
CA GLY A 59 -14.34 -28.40 14.30
C GLY A 59 -14.28 -27.12 15.14
N HIS A 60 -14.67 -25.98 14.58
CA HIS A 60 -14.63 -24.67 15.22
C HIS A 60 -16.06 -24.13 15.47
N ALA A 61 -16.95 -24.96 16.07
CA ALA A 61 -18.31 -24.51 16.41
C ALA A 61 -18.36 -23.48 17.54
N ASP A 62 -17.37 -23.53 18.43
CA ASP A 62 -17.26 -22.66 19.61
C ASP A 62 -16.04 -21.73 19.48
N GLY A 63 -16.06 -20.60 20.20
CA GLY A 63 -14.91 -19.70 20.29
C GLY A 63 -14.77 -18.70 19.14
N ILE A 64 -15.80 -18.53 18.32
CA ILE A 64 -15.82 -17.51 17.26
C ILE A 64 -16.00 -16.13 17.92
N THR A 65 -15.01 -15.24 17.71
CA THR A 65 -15.12 -13.83 18.07
C THR A 65 -15.44 -13.01 16.84
N GLU A 66 -16.44 -12.15 16.94
CA GLU A 66 -16.92 -11.34 15.83
C GLU A 66 -16.69 -9.85 16.07
N THR A 67 -16.32 -9.12 15.02
CA THR A 67 -16.21 -7.66 15.02
C THR A 67 -16.70 -7.13 13.68
N GLU A 68 -17.66 -6.21 13.70
CA GLU A 68 -18.04 -5.48 12.49
C GLU A 68 -16.98 -4.43 12.16
N LEU A 69 -16.42 -4.48 10.96
CA LEU A 69 -15.38 -3.55 10.49
C LEU A 69 -15.99 -2.32 9.82
N VAL A 70 -16.94 -2.56 8.94
CA VAL A 70 -17.80 -1.57 8.28
C VAL A 70 -19.19 -2.18 8.14
N PRO A 71 -20.25 -1.39 7.94
CA PRO A 71 -21.60 -1.93 7.79
C PRO A 71 -21.68 -3.06 6.76
N GLY A 72 -22.12 -4.22 7.19
CA GLY A 72 -22.27 -5.40 6.34
C GLY A 72 -21.00 -6.24 6.15
N LEU A 73 -19.91 -5.95 6.85
CA LEU A 73 -18.66 -6.73 6.80
C LEU A 73 -18.16 -7.08 8.20
N LEU A 74 -18.00 -8.37 8.44
CA LEU A 74 -17.58 -8.93 9.72
C LEU A 74 -16.14 -9.46 9.64
N ARG A 75 -15.37 -9.26 10.69
CA ARG A 75 -14.16 -10.02 10.98
C ARG A 75 -14.49 -11.13 11.97
N LEU A 76 -14.28 -12.37 11.56
CA LEU A 76 -14.39 -13.55 12.42
C LEU A 76 -12.99 -13.99 12.83
N ARG A 77 -12.78 -14.18 14.12
CA ARG A 77 -11.54 -14.73 14.67
C ARG A 77 -11.83 -16.07 15.34
N VAL A 78 -11.01 -17.06 14.97
CA VAL A 78 -11.17 -18.46 15.42
C VAL A 78 -9.79 -19.05 15.64
N ASP A 79 -9.46 -19.39 16.87
CA ASP A 79 -8.14 -19.92 17.20
C ASP A 79 -7.89 -21.30 16.55
N GLY A 80 -6.69 -21.48 16.00
CA GLY A 80 -6.27 -22.71 15.33
C GLY A 80 -6.87 -22.92 13.94
N LEU A 81 -7.46 -21.90 13.32
CA LEU A 81 -8.11 -22.00 12.03
C LEU A 81 -7.11 -22.16 10.88
N ASP A 82 -7.32 -23.14 10.01
CA ASP A 82 -6.77 -23.12 8.65
C ASP A 82 -7.57 -22.10 7.80
N VAL A 83 -7.08 -20.86 7.79
CA VAL A 83 -7.74 -19.71 7.18
C VAL A 83 -8.00 -19.93 5.69
N ALA A 84 -7.05 -20.51 4.97
CA ALA A 84 -7.18 -20.72 3.53
C ALA A 84 -8.19 -21.83 3.20
N ALA A 85 -8.18 -22.92 3.94
CA ALA A 85 -9.17 -24.00 3.80
C ALA A 85 -10.57 -23.52 4.17
N ALA A 86 -10.70 -22.77 5.25
CA ALA A 86 -12.00 -22.22 5.69
C ALA A 86 -12.57 -21.23 4.67
N ALA A 87 -11.76 -20.30 4.15
CA ALA A 87 -12.19 -19.37 3.12
C ALA A 87 -12.72 -20.09 1.87
N ARG A 88 -12.01 -21.13 1.41
CA ARG A 88 -12.44 -21.96 0.28
C ARG A 88 -13.75 -22.70 0.57
N GLY A 89 -13.89 -23.28 1.77
CA GLY A 89 -15.08 -23.99 2.17
C GLY A 89 -16.34 -23.10 2.21
N VAL A 90 -16.22 -21.88 2.74
CA VAL A 90 -17.35 -20.92 2.78
C VAL A 90 -17.71 -20.46 1.35
N ARG A 91 -16.74 -20.21 0.48
CA ARG A 91 -17.01 -19.87 -0.93
C ARG A 91 -17.71 -21.00 -1.66
N GLN A 92 -17.29 -22.23 -1.43
CA GLN A 92 -17.93 -23.39 -2.03
C GLN A 92 -19.38 -23.54 -1.56
N ALA A 93 -19.65 -23.43 -0.27
CA ALA A 93 -21.00 -23.51 0.28
C ALA A 93 -21.91 -22.40 -0.31
N ALA A 94 -21.41 -21.16 -0.39
CA ALA A 94 -22.16 -20.06 -1.01
C ALA A 94 -22.47 -20.33 -2.49
N ALA A 95 -21.53 -20.89 -3.24
CA ALA A 95 -21.71 -21.24 -4.64
C ALA A 95 -22.74 -22.38 -4.85
N GLU A 96 -22.77 -23.36 -3.95
CA GLU A 96 -23.78 -24.44 -3.94
C GLU A 96 -25.19 -23.88 -3.68
N ASP A 97 -25.30 -22.80 -2.89
CA ASP A 97 -26.53 -22.05 -2.67
C ASP A 97 -26.87 -21.03 -3.78
N GLY A 98 -26.07 -21.01 -4.85
CA GLY A 98 -26.27 -20.16 -6.03
C GLY A 98 -25.67 -18.74 -5.91
N ASP A 99 -24.93 -18.43 -4.83
CA ASP A 99 -24.24 -17.16 -4.69
C ASP A 99 -22.80 -17.26 -5.21
N THR A 100 -22.55 -16.63 -6.36
CA THR A 100 -21.23 -16.59 -7.01
C THR A 100 -20.40 -15.36 -6.61
N ARG A 101 -20.92 -14.47 -5.74
CA ARG A 101 -20.19 -13.32 -5.25
C ARG A 101 -19.00 -13.76 -4.37
N ALA A 102 -18.02 -12.91 -4.24
CA ALA A 102 -17.02 -13.06 -3.19
C ALA A 102 -17.70 -12.75 -1.84
N VAL A 103 -17.87 -13.75 -0.98
CA VAL A 103 -18.60 -13.64 0.30
C VAL A 103 -17.70 -13.75 1.51
N VAL A 104 -16.47 -14.22 1.31
CA VAL A 104 -15.47 -14.43 2.35
C VAL A 104 -14.06 -14.28 1.77
N SER A 105 -13.15 -13.75 2.55
CA SER A 105 -11.70 -13.75 2.27
C SER A 105 -10.90 -13.94 3.55
N PRO A 106 -9.64 -14.38 3.47
CA PRO A 106 -8.68 -14.15 4.54
C PRO A 106 -8.59 -12.67 4.87
N ASN A 107 -8.22 -12.32 6.09
CA ASN A 107 -7.74 -10.98 6.40
C ASN A 107 -6.31 -10.85 5.86
N HIS A 108 -6.19 -10.46 4.57
CA HIS A 108 -4.90 -10.40 3.88
C HIS A 108 -3.94 -9.44 4.54
N VAL A 109 -2.64 -9.65 4.33
CA VAL A 109 -1.58 -8.74 4.78
C VAL A 109 -1.01 -8.02 3.57
N PHE A 110 -0.99 -6.70 3.65
CA PHE A 110 -0.39 -5.81 2.68
C PHE A 110 0.94 -5.26 3.20
N VAL A 111 1.80 -4.90 2.27
CA VAL A 111 3.17 -4.49 2.56
C VAL A 111 3.53 -3.21 1.82
N SER A 112 4.44 -2.40 2.38
CA SER A 112 5.03 -1.24 1.74
C SER A 112 5.97 -1.64 0.60
N ALA A 113 6.66 -2.75 0.79
CA ALA A 113 7.54 -3.37 -0.21
C ALA A 113 7.35 -4.87 -0.19
N PRO A 114 7.62 -5.59 -1.31
CA PRO A 114 7.56 -7.04 -1.33
C PRO A 114 8.44 -7.62 -0.24
N PHE A 115 7.92 -8.62 0.45
CA PHE A 115 8.59 -9.32 1.54
C PHE A 115 9.99 -9.84 1.19
N GLU A 116 10.27 -10.05 -0.07
CA GLU A 116 11.52 -10.65 -0.52
C GLU A 116 12.58 -9.63 -0.92
N HIS A 117 12.20 -8.39 -1.20
CA HIS A 117 13.13 -7.44 -1.79
C HIS A 117 13.01 -6.02 -1.22
N GLY A 118 12.71 -5.70 -0.07
CA GLY A 118 12.72 -4.35 0.53
C GLY A 118 12.94 -3.15 -0.42
N GLY A 119 12.23 -3.15 -1.52
CA GLY A 119 12.57 -2.37 -2.71
C GLY A 119 13.54 -3.16 -3.62
N PRO A 120 13.69 -2.78 -4.88
CA PRO A 120 14.39 -3.56 -5.93
C PRO A 120 15.84 -3.87 -5.63
N PHE A 121 16.47 -3.13 -4.73
CA PHE A 121 17.88 -3.29 -4.38
C PHE A 121 18.12 -3.33 -2.86
N GLY A 122 17.10 -3.68 -2.09
CA GLY A 122 17.20 -3.79 -0.64
C GLY A 122 16.86 -2.49 0.11
N PRO A 123 17.41 -2.31 1.33
CA PRO A 123 17.12 -1.17 2.18
C PRO A 123 17.58 0.16 1.56
N PRO A 124 17.04 1.30 2.04
CA PRO A 124 17.49 2.61 1.64
C PRO A 124 18.98 2.80 1.89
N GLN A 125 19.64 3.58 1.03
CA GLN A 125 21.05 3.93 1.17
C GLN A 125 21.21 5.39 1.60
N PRO A 126 22.19 5.71 2.45
CA PRO A 126 22.47 7.08 2.80
C PRO A 126 22.75 7.93 1.56
N ALA A 127 22.13 9.09 1.48
CA ALA A 127 22.37 10.05 0.40
C ALA A 127 22.93 11.37 0.96
N PRO A 128 23.74 12.11 0.18
CA PRO A 128 24.12 13.45 0.53
C PRO A 128 22.88 14.36 0.54
N LYS A 129 22.93 15.41 1.35
CA LYS A 129 21.88 16.43 1.32
C LYS A 129 21.82 17.05 -0.09
N PRO A 130 20.66 17.07 -0.75
CA PRO A 130 20.54 17.70 -2.06
C PRO A 130 20.88 19.19 -1.99
N LEU A 131 21.47 19.72 -3.07
CA LEU A 131 21.76 21.16 -3.19
C LEU A 131 20.46 21.99 -3.26
N LEU A 132 19.40 21.43 -3.82
CA LEU A 132 18.08 22.03 -3.81
C LEU A 132 17.40 21.71 -2.49
N LYS A 133 17.12 22.74 -1.70
CA LYS A 133 16.24 22.58 -0.54
C LYS A 133 14.86 22.13 -1.05
N PRO A 134 14.19 21.18 -0.38
CA PRO A 134 12.76 21.06 -0.52
C PRO A 134 12.20 22.47 -0.33
N GLY A 135 11.37 22.94 -1.24
CA GLY A 135 10.85 24.30 -1.16
C GLY A 135 10.38 24.57 0.26
N ASN A 136 10.54 25.80 0.75
CA ASN A 136 10.09 26.24 2.08
C ASN A 136 8.56 26.19 2.08
N THR A 137 8.02 25.00 2.21
CA THR A 137 6.62 24.74 2.03
C THR A 137 5.94 24.73 3.37
N ARG A 138 5.56 25.90 3.81
CA ARG A 138 4.24 25.97 4.41
C ARG A 138 3.29 25.69 3.25
N SER A 139 2.83 24.48 3.14
CA SER A 139 1.73 24.18 2.28
C SER A 139 0.50 24.93 2.83
N ASN A 140 0.18 26.09 2.29
CA ASN A 140 -1.21 26.54 2.26
C ASN A 140 -1.89 25.69 1.18
N GLY A 141 -1.67 24.35 1.26
CA GLY A 141 -2.07 23.40 0.25
C GLY A 141 -3.54 23.54 -0.05
N GLU A 142 -3.81 23.82 -1.32
CA GLU A 142 -5.18 23.99 -1.82
C GLU A 142 -5.84 22.64 -2.05
N VAL A 143 -5.05 21.56 -2.10
CA VAL A 143 -5.51 20.21 -2.42
C VAL A 143 -5.23 19.25 -1.26
N PRO A 144 -6.28 18.85 -0.52
CA PRO A 144 -6.13 17.90 0.57
C PRO A 144 -5.69 16.53 0.05
N VAL A 145 -4.59 16.02 0.61
CA VAL A 145 -3.96 14.75 0.28
C VAL A 145 -3.80 13.92 1.55
N MET A 146 -4.19 12.65 1.53
CA MET A 146 -3.85 11.71 2.60
C MET A 146 -2.75 10.76 2.14
N VAL A 147 -1.73 10.60 2.95
CA VAL A 147 -0.71 9.55 2.81
C VAL A 147 -0.96 8.51 3.89
N ILE A 148 -1.40 7.32 3.49
CA ILE A 148 -1.61 6.18 4.38
C ILE A 148 -0.41 5.26 4.23
N ASP A 149 0.43 5.18 5.28
CA ASP A 149 1.74 4.54 5.18
C ASP A 149 2.28 4.13 6.57
N THR A 150 3.61 4.06 6.77
CA THR A 150 4.24 3.93 8.09
C THR A 150 4.02 5.19 8.94
N GLY A 151 4.37 5.13 10.21
CA GLY A 151 4.41 6.32 11.05
C GLY A 151 5.49 7.30 10.58
N VAL A 152 5.23 8.60 10.77
CA VAL A 152 6.21 9.64 10.47
C VAL A 152 7.23 9.74 11.60
N TRP A 153 8.52 9.71 11.28
CA TRP A 153 9.60 9.92 12.22
C TRP A 153 9.92 11.41 12.35
N ARG A 154 9.96 11.94 13.58
CA ARG A 154 10.11 13.38 13.83
C ARG A 154 11.52 13.90 13.53
N ASP A 155 12.56 13.16 13.85
CA ASP A 155 13.94 13.57 13.58
C ASP A 155 14.33 13.26 12.13
N SER A 156 13.93 14.16 11.26
CA SER A 156 14.05 14.07 9.81
C SER A 156 14.29 15.46 9.21
N PRO A 157 14.92 15.58 8.04
CA PRO A 157 14.97 16.83 7.29
C PRO A 157 13.60 17.27 6.72
N LEU A 158 12.58 16.38 6.76
CA LEU A 158 11.23 16.72 6.34
C LEU A 158 10.68 17.84 7.24
N PRO A 159 10.34 19.01 6.69
CA PRO A 159 9.81 20.10 7.51
C PRO A 159 8.50 19.70 8.19
N ALA A 160 8.33 20.04 9.46
CA ALA A 160 7.08 19.81 10.18
C ALA A 160 5.86 20.50 9.54
N SER A 161 6.09 21.52 8.70
CA SER A 161 5.07 22.21 7.92
C SER A 161 4.66 21.48 6.63
N ALA A 162 5.36 20.42 6.24
CA ALA A 162 5.07 19.66 5.03
C ALA A 162 3.89 18.69 5.19
N TYR A 163 3.47 18.44 6.42
CA TYR A 163 2.38 17.50 6.71
C TYR A 163 1.70 17.80 8.04
N THR A 164 0.54 17.20 8.24
CA THR A 164 -0.14 17.09 9.54
C THR A 164 -0.24 15.62 9.93
N ALA A 165 -0.13 15.32 11.23
CA ALA A 165 -0.28 13.97 11.77
C ALA A 165 -0.83 14.03 13.19
N SER A 166 -1.68 13.08 13.58
CA SER A 166 -2.07 12.90 14.98
C SER A 166 -0.96 12.23 15.78
N ALA A 167 -1.07 12.23 17.09
CA ALA A 167 -0.06 11.58 17.95
C ALA A 167 0.15 10.10 17.64
N ALA A 168 -0.92 9.40 17.21
CA ALA A 168 -0.87 7.99 16.87
C ALA A 168 -0.22 7.72 15.48
N ASP A 169 -0.07 8.75 14.66
CA ASP A 169 0.46 8.63 13.30
C ASP A 169 1.99 8.88 13.25
N TYR A 170 2.62 9.08 14.40
CA TYR A 170 4.08 9.15 14.50
C TYR A 170 4.68 7.78 14.82
N GLU A 171 5.87 7.56 14.29
CA GLU A 171 6.72 6.45 14.73
C GLU A 171 7.44 6.83 16.00
N ASN A 172 7.45 5.91 16.97
CA ASN A 172 8.05 6.13 18.28
C ASN A 172 9.24 5.21 18.56
N ASP A 173 9.42 4.17 17.75
CA ASP A 173 10.52 3.23 17.84
C ASP A 173 11.02 2.90 16.43
N THR A 174 12.31 2.84 16.27
CA THR A 174 12.98 2.54 14.98
C THR A 174 13.63 1.16 14.97
N ASP A 175 13.59 0.44 16.07
CA ASP A 175 14.20 -0.87 16.28
C ASP A 175 13.33 -1.69 17.25
N VAL A 176 12.12 -2.04 16.81
CA VAL A 176 11.10 -2.72 17.64
C VAL A 176 11.54 -4.13 18.06
N ASP A 177 12.38 -4.79 17.29
CA ASP A 177 12.91 -6.11 17.65
C ASP A 177 14.25 -6.07 18.42
N HIS A 178 14.75 -4.86 18.73
CA HIS A 178 15.93 -4.60 19.55
C HIS A 178 17.20 -5.29 19.05
N ASP A 179 17.37 -5.36 17.73
CA ASP A 179 18.57 -5.96 17.11
C ASP A 179 19.70 -4.94 16.84
N GLY A 180 19.51 -3.68 17.24
CA GLY A 180 20.46 -2.59 17.09
C GLY A 180 20.50 -1.98 15.68
N MET A 181 19.49 -2.24 14.87
CA MET A 181 19.41 -1.72 13.50
C MET A 181 18.02 -1.14 13.23
N LEU A 182 17.96 -0.15 12.32
CA LEU A 182 16.67 0.35 11.86
C LEU A 182 15.81 -0.79 11.29
N ASP A 183 14.54 -0.80 11.66
CA ASP A 183 13.54 -1.65 11.03
C ASP A 183 13.38 -1.29 9.55
N GLY A 184 12.96 -2.28 8.75
CA GLY A 184 13.07 -2.22 7.29
C GLY A 184 12.37 -1.04 6.63
N ASP A 185 11.24 -0.61 7.16
CA ASP A 185 10.38 0.40 6.56
C ASP A 185 10.23 1.68 7.39
N VAL A 186 10.98 1.81 8.48
CA VAL A 186 11.08 3.07 9.22
C VAL A 186 11.50 4.19 8.27
N GLY A 187 10.74 5.31 8.29
CA GLY A 187 11.00 6.46 7.43
C GLY A 187 10.43 6.38 6.02
N HIS A 188 9.71 5.31 5.66
CA HIS A 188 9.04 5.18 4.36
C HIS A 188 8.03 6.31 4.15
N ALA A 189 7.18 6.64 5.13
CA ALA A 189 6.30 7.80 5.08
C ALA A 189 7.05 9.14 4.91
N ASN A 190 8.17 9.33 5.64
CA ASN A 190 9.02 10.52 5.49
C ASN A 190 9.53 10.68 4.06
N PHE A 191 9.91 9.56 3.45
CA PHE A 191 10.39 9.53 2.08
C PHE A 191 9.30 9.93 1.08
N ILE A 192 8.12 9.33 1.18
CA ILE A 192 6.97 9.60 0.30
C ILE A 192 6.53 11.06 0.41
N ILE A 193 6.34 11.56 1.63
CA ILE A 193 5.95 12.95 1.87
C ILE A 193 7.02 13.90 1.32
N GLY A 194 8.30 13.54 1.49
CA GLY A 194 9.43 14.29 0.94
C GLY A 194 9.41 14.39 -0.58
N VAL A 195 9.04 13.31 -1.28
CA VAL A 195 8.87 13.31 -2.75
C VAL A 195 7.73 14.26 -3.15
N ILE A 196 6.59 14.22 -2.47
CA ILE A 196 5.46 15.12 -2.74
C ILE A 196 5.91 16.58 -2.52
N ALA A 197 6.48 16.88 -1.34
CA ALA A 197 6.89 18.23 -0.96
C ALA A 197 7.98 18.83 -1.85
N ALA A 198 8.86 18.00 -2.42
CA ALA A 198 9.88 18.43 -3.36
C ALA A 198 9.32 18.84 -4.74
N ARG A 199 8.12 18.33 -5.10
CA ARG A 199 7.52 18.51 -6.43
C ARG A 199 6.40 19.51 -6.48
N THR A 200 5.66 19.70 -5.38
CA THR A 200 4.53 20.61 -5.34
C THR A 200 4.37 21.29 -3.98
N GLN A 201 3.88 22.54 -4.02
CA GLN A 201 3.42 23.29 -2.85
C GLN A 201 1.89 23.27 -2.74
N LYS A 202 1.20 22.58 -3.64
CA LYS A 202 -0.26 22.57 -3.72
C LYS A 202 -0.91 21.46 -2.89
N ALA A 203 -0.14 20.47 -2.46
CA ALA A 203 -0.63 19.39 -1.64
C ALA A 203 -0.68 19.79 -0.15
N ASP A 204 -1.84 19.69 0.48
CA ASP A 204 -2.01 19.73 1.93
C ASP A 204 -2.01 18.29 2.46
N VAL A 205 -0.86 17.84 2.96
CA VAL A 205 -0.64 16.43 3.27
C VAL A 205 -1.04 16.12 4.72
N ARG A 206 -1.92 15.15 4.89
CA ARG A 206 -2.19 14.48 6.16
C ARG A 206 -1.62 13.08 6.14
N ALA A 207 -0.71 12.77 7.07
CA ALA A 207 -0.14 11.45 7.25
C ALA A 207 -1.02 10.62 8.19
N VAL A 208 -1.22 9.36 7.83
CA VAL A 208 -1.97 8.36 8.61
C VAL A 208 -1.14 7.08 8.66
N ARG A 209 -0.81 6.63 9.87
CA ARG A 209 -0.12 5.37 10.07
C ARG A 209 -1.08 4.20 9.93
N VAL A 210 -0.69 3.23 9.12
CA VAL A 210 -1.32 1.90 9.00
C VAL A 210 -0.29 0.79 9.04
N LEU A 211 0.86 1.00 8.39
CA LEU A 211 1.96 0.05 8.38
C LEU A 211 2.75 0.10 9.70
N ASP A 212 3.17 -1.05 10.17
CA ASP A 212 4.17 -1.13 11.24
C ASP A 212 5.58 -0.81 10.70
N THR A 213 6.60 -0.86 11.56
CA THR A 213 7.99 -0.58 11.20
C THR A 213 8.61 -1.62 10.27
N PHE A 214 7.97 -2.77 10.11
CA PHE A 214 8.34 -3.80 9.14
C PHE A 214 7.61 -3.65 7.80
N GLY A 215 6.75 -2.64 7.68
CA GLY A 215 5.98 -2.35 6.49
C GLY A 215 4.76 -3.25 6.33
N LEU A 216 4.15 -3.73 7.40
CA LEU A 216 3.02 -4.65 7.38
C LEU A 216 1.75 -4.00 7.90
N CYS A 217 0.62 -4.30 7.25
CA CYS A 217 -0.72 -4.09 7.81
C CYS A 217 -1.68 -5.17 7.33
N THR A 218 -2.73 -5.42 8.09
CA THR A 218 -3.82 -6.27 7.64
C THR A 218 -4.79 -5.49 6.75
N GLU A 219 -5.58 -6.20 5.94
CA GLU A 219 -6.68 -5.63 5.15
C GLU A 219 -7.65 -4.86 6.06
N ALA A 220 -7.96 -5.40 7.25
CA ALA A 220 -8.81 -4.75 8.24
C ALA A 220 -8.23 -3.42 8.75
N ASP A 221 -6.91 -3.35 8.99
CA ASP A 221 -6.24 -2.11 9.40
C ASP A 221 -6.29 -1.06 8.30
N LEU A 222 -6.05 -1.47 7.04
CA LEU A 222 -6.15 -0.56 5.90
C LEU A 222 -7.57 -0.01 5.74
N ILE A 223 -8.60 -0.84 5.90
CA ILE A 223 -10.00 -0.41 5.86
C ILE A 223 -10.28 0.63 6.95
N ALA A 224 -9.80 0.39 8.17
CA ALA A 224 -9.95 1.34 9.26
C ALA A 224 -9.24 2.68 8.96
N ALA A 225 -8.05 2.64 8.35
CA ALA A 225 -7.32 3.84 7.92
C ALA A 225 -8.05 4.59 6.80
N LEU A 226 -8.60 3.88 5.80
CA LEU A 226 -9.43 4.46 4.73
C LEU A 226 -10.69 5.14 5.29
N GLY A 227 -11.29 4.60 6.36
CA GLY A 227 -12.40 5.21 7.08
C GLY A 227 -12.08 6.58 7.70
N ARG A 228 -10.80 6.93 7.85
CA ARG A 228 -10.34 8.24 8.33
C ARG A 228 -10.31 9.31 7.23
N VAL A 229 -10.50 8.93 5.97
CA VAL A 229 -10.55 9.86 4.83
C VAL A 229 -11.87 10.62 4.84
N THR A 230 -11.82 11.95 4.96
CA THR A 230 -13.02 12.80 5.07
C THR A 230 -13.18 13.76 3.90
N GLY A 231 -12.26 14.67 3.72
CA GLY A 231 -12.28 15.74 2.71
C GLY A 231 -11.16 15.65 1.67
N GLU A 232 -10.28 14.67 1.80
CA GLU A 232 -9.12 14.53 0.93
C GLU A 232 -9.55 14.16 -0.50
N LYS A 233 -8.95 14.86 -1.48
CA LYS A 233 -9.16 14.62 -2.91
C LYS A 233 -8.23 13.56 -3.46
N LEU A 234 -7.08 13.37 -2.83
CA LEU A 234 -6.08 12.38 -3.21
C LEU A 234 -5.72 11.51 -2.00
N VAL A 235 -5.65 10.20 -2.21
CA VAL A 235 -5.16 9.23 -1.23
C VAL A 235 -3.98 8.49 -1.84
N ASN A 236 -2.80 8.62 -1.23
CA ASN A 236 -1.60 7.88 -1.61
C ASN A 236 -1.53 6.56 -0.85
N LEU A 237 -1.49 5.46 -1.58
CA LEU A 237 -1.27 4.11 -1.06
C LEU A 237 0.00 3.52 -1.66
N SER A 238 1.14 3.79 -1.02
CA SER A 238 2.43 3.21 -1.42
C SER A 238 2.62 1.83 -0.80
N LEU A 239 1.58 1.03 -0.81
CA LEU A 239 1.48 -0.29 -0.22
C LEU A 239 0.56 -1.19 -1.06
N GLY A 240 0.63 -2.49 -0.81
CA GLY A 240 -0.27 -3.44 -1.43
C GLY A 240 0.13 -4.89 -1.17
N GLY A 241 -0.53 -5.82 -1.86
CA GLY A 241 -0.26 -7.24 -1.70
C GLY A 241 -1.05 -8.11 -2.67
N TYR A 242 -0.80 -9.40 -2.55
CA TYR A 242 -1.49 -10.44 -3.31
C TYR A 242 -2.59 -11.05 -2.46
N THR A 243 -3.61 -11.55 -3.14
CA THR A 243 -4.73 -12.23 -2.48
C THR A 243 -4.76 -13.71 -2.81
N LEU A 244 -5.47 -14.47 -1.99
CA LEU A 244 -5.75 -15.87 -2.25
C LEU A 244 -6.54 -15.97 -3.57
N ASP A 245 -6.06 -16.78 -4.51
CA ASP A 245 -6.67 -16.98 -5.83
C ASP A 245 -6.67 -15.74 -6.76
N ASP A 246 -5.85 -14.71 -6.45
CA ASP A 246 -5.67 -13.48 -7.23
C ASP A 246 -6.97 -12.66 -7.44
N GLN A 247 -8.02 -12.96 -6.65
CA GLN A 247 -9.30 -12.24 -6.70
C GLN A 247 -9.26 -10.92 -5.93
N PRO A 248 -10.08 -9.93 -6.31
CA PRO A 248 -10.22 -8.71 -5.54
C PRO A 248 -10.49 -8.99 -4.06
N PRO A 249 -9.76 -8.37 -3.12
CA PRO A 249 -10.02 -8.54 -1.69
C PRO A 249 -11.40 -7.94 -1.35
N LEU A 250 -12.27 -8.80 -0.82
CA LEU A 250 -13.69 -8.51 -0.61
C LEU A 250 -13.93 -7.24 0.21
N ALA A 251 -13.28 -7.20 1.35
CA ALA A 251 -13.48 -6.15 2.33
C ALA A 251 -12.93 -4.82 1.83
N LEU A 252 -11.74 -4.85 1.24
CA LEU A 252 -11.13 -3.66 0.66
C LEU A 252 -11.94 -3.14 -0.54
N ALA A 253 -12.53 -4.02 -1.37
CA ALA A 253 -13.41 -3.62 -2.46
C ALA A 253 -14.64 -2.85 -1.94
N ALA A 254 -15.27 -3.33 -0.85
CA ALA A 254 -16.38 -2.64 -0.21
C ALA A 254 -15.97 -1.27 0.36
N ALA A 255 -14.81 -1.19 1.02
CA ALA A 255 -14.27 0.06 1.53
C ALA A 255 -13.92 1.05 0.40
N MET A 256 -13.30 0.59 -0.69
CA MET A 256 -12.99 1.41 -1.86
C MET A 256 -14.26 1.93 -2.54
N LYS A 257 -15.30 1.11 -2.66
CA LYS A 257 -16.59 1.55 -3.16
C LYS A 257 -17.16 2.70 -2.32
N SER A 258 -17.18 2.54 -1.00
CA SER A 258 -17.66 3.58 -0.08
C SER A 258 -16.84 4.87 -0.15
N LEU A 259 -15.52 4.72 -0.35
CA LEU A 259 -14.56 5.82 -0.43
C LEU A 259 -14.71 6.63 -1.72
N LEU A 260 -14.99 5.99 -2.85
CA LEU A 260 -14.86 6.57 -4.19
C LEU A 260 -16.20 6.85 -4.87
N SER A 261 -17.22 5.98 -4.73
CA SER A 261 -18.48 6.14 -5.47
C SER A 261 -19.15 7.48 -5.23
N GLY A 262 -19.35 8.25 -6.29
CA GLY A 262 -19.96 9.59 -6.25
C GLY A 262 -19.12 10.65 -5.53
N LYS A 263 -17.81 10.44 -5.37
CA LYS A 263 -16.89 11.38 -4.74
C LYS A 263 -15.88 11.94 -5.75
N GLU A 264 -15.53 13.21 -5.60
CA GLU A 264 -14.40 13.84 -6.30
C GLU A 264 -13.07 13.48 -5.62
N ARG A 265 -12.66 12.23 -5.77
CA ARG A 265 -11.49 11.67 -5.10
C ARG A 265 -10.79 10.64 -5.99
N LEU A 266 -9.46 10.55 -5.88
CA LEU A 266 -8.65 9.50 -6.47
C LEU A 266 -7.86 8.77 -5.39
N VAL A 267 -7.70 7.48 -5.58
CA VAL A 267 -6.68 6.65 -4.91
C VAL A 267 -5.55 6.43 -5.89
N VAL A 268 -4.33 6.79 -5.49
CA VAL A 268 -3.11 6.57 -6.27
C VAL A 268 -2.32 5.48 -5.56
N ALA A 269 -2.16 4.34 -6.21
CA ALA A 269 -1.64 3.12 -5.58
C ALA A 269 -0.43 2.54 -6.32
N ALA A 270 0.54 2.06 -5.55
CA ALA A 270 1.76 1.43 -6.05
C ALA A 270 1.47 0.05 -6.67
N ALA A 271 2.07 -0.23 -7.83
CA ALA A 271 1.86 -1.48 -8.57
C ALA A 271 2.54 -2.70 -7.94
N GLY A 272 3.51 -2.50 -7.03
CA GLY A 272 4.32 -3.57 -6.46
C GLY A 272 5.66 -3.76 -7.15
N ASN A 273 6.56 -4.53 -6.52
CA ASN A 273 7.98 -4.55 -6.87
C ASN A 273 8.55 -5.97 -7.09
N ASP A 274 7.74 -6.92 -7.53
CA ASP A 274 8.15 -8.32 -7.75
C ASP A 274 8.46 -8.68 -9.21
N GLY A 275 8.37 -7.70 -10.12
CA GLY A 275 8.55 -7.92 -11.55
C GLY A 275 7.47 -8.79 -12.21
N LEU A 276 6.33 -8.97 -11.53
CA LEU A 276 5.22 -9.77 -12.03
C LEU A 276 4.40 -8.99 -13.05
N ARG A 277 4.03 -9.66 -14.16
CA ARG A 277 3.32 -9.02 -15.28
C ARG A 277 1.82 -9.35 -15.31
N ASP A 278 1.43 -10.49 -14.78
CA ASP A 278 0.09 -11.05 -14.96
C ASP A 278 -0.67 -11.18 -13.64
N ARG A 279 -0.04 -10.84 -12.52
CA ARG A 279 -0.63 -11.03 -11.20
C ARG A 279 -1.10 -9.72 -10.62
N PRO A 280 -2.39 -9.58 -10.31
CA PRO A 280 -2.93 -8.37 -9.73
C PRO A 280 -2.31 -8.10 -8.35
N PHE A 281 -1.90 -6.85 -8.13
CA PHE A 281 -1.39 -6.34 -6.87
C PHE A 281 -2.38 -5.32 -6.30
N TRP A 282 -3.04 -5.67 -5.21
CA TRP A 282 -4.11 -4.88 -4.61
C TRP A 282 -3.56 -3.88 -3.59
N PRO A 283 -4.10 -2.63 -3.54
CA PRO A 283 -5.31 -2.12 -4.21
C PRO A 283 -5.11 -1.59 -5.65
N ALA A 284 -3.89 -1.45 -6.15
CA ALA A 284 -3.64 -0.87 -7.47
C ALA A 284 -4.42 -1.58 -8.58
N ALA A 285 -4.54 -2.91 -8.52
CA ALA A 285 -5.22 -3.71 -9.53
C ALA A 285 -6.74 -3.45 -9.62
N PHE A 286 -7.34 -2.72 -8.69
CA PHE A 286 -8.73 -2.27 -8.86
C PHE A 286 -8.93 -1.38 -10.08
N ALA A 287 -7.89 -0.69 -10.56
CA ALA A 287 -7.96 0.14 -11.76
C ALA A 287 -8.31 -0.66 -13.03
N GLY A 288 -8.06 -1.97 -13.05
CA GLY A 288 -8.37 -2.87 -14.15
C GLY A 288 -9.67 -3.68 -13.96
N THR A 289 -10.50 -3.37 -12.97
CA THR A 289 -11.76 -4.07 -12.73
C THR A 289 -12.94 -3.38 -13.41
N ASP A 290 -14.07 -4.06 -13.50
CA ASP A 290 -15.34 -3.51 -14.02
C ASP A 290 -16.14 -2.71 -12.96
N ALA A 291 -15.52 -2.36 -11.83
CA ALA A 291 -16.18 -1.57 -10.79
C ALA A 291 -16.43 -0.14 -11.30
N GLU A 292 -17.62 0.41 -11.04
CA GLU A 292 -18.01 1.78 -11.45
C GLU A 292 -17.02 2.86 -10.99
N TRP A 293 -16.29 2.61 -9.91
CA TRP A 293 -15.30 3.50 -9.32
C TRP A 293 -13.86 3.16 -9.73
N ALA A 294 -13.63 2.15 -10.58
CA ALA A 294 -12.29 1.70 -10.97
C ALA A 294 -11.45 2.82 -11.60
N GLU A 295 -12.05 3.68 -12.42
CA GLU A 295 -11.37 4.83 -13.04
C GLU A 295 -10.85 5.87 -12.03
N GLN A 296 -11.31 5.82 -10.78
CA GLN A 296 -10.82 6.65 -9.68
C GLN A 296 -9.59 6.05 -8.97
N VAL A 297 -9.14 4.86 -9.39
CA VAL A 297 -7.90 4.26 -8.94
C VAL A 297 -6.82 4.46 -10.00
N VAL A 298 -5.71 5.07 -9.60
CA VAL A 298 -4.55 5.30 -10.47
C VAL A 298 -3.44 4.34 -10.06
N ALA A 299 -3.26 3.29 -10.82
CA ALA A 299 -2.22 2.28 -10.59
C ALA A 299 -0.88 2.74 -11.17
N VAL A 300 0.15 2.85 -10.33
CA VAL A 300 1.44 3.43 -10.70
C VAL A 300 2.54 2.37 -10.71
N ALA A 301 3.11 2.12 -11.88
CA ALA A 301 4.33 1.35 -12.04
C ALA A 301 5.56 2.27 -12.10
N ALA A 302 6.76 1.70 -12.01
CA ALA A 302 8.00 2.46 -11.93
C ALA A 302 8.82 2.35 -13.23
N HIS A 303 9.40 3.48 -13.67
CA HIS A 303 10.41 3.54 -14.71
C HIS A 303 11.70 4.22 -14.20
N ASP A 304 12.82 4.00 -14.90
CA ASP A 304 14.13 4.59 -14.64
C ASP A 304 14.52 5.74 -15.59
N GLY A 305 13.58 6.15 -16.43
CA GLY A 305 13.77 7.16 -17.48
C GLY A 305 14.16 6.57 -18.84
N LEU A 306 14.59 5.31 -18.89
CA LEU A 306 14.94 4.57 -20.12
C LEU A 306 13.88 3.50 -20.44
N GLY A 307 13.34 2.84 -19.43
CA GLY A 307 12.37 1.78 -19.57
C GLY A 307 11.59 1.54 -18.30
N LEU A 308 10.58 0.68 -18.38
CA LEU A 308 9.92 0.15 -17.21
C LEU A 308 10.93 -0.66 -16.40
N CYS A 309 11.04 -0.38 -15.10
CA CYS A 309 11.95 -1.12 -14.23
C CYS A 309 11.59 -2.61 -14.24
N GLU A 310 12.59 -3.49 -14.34
CA GLU A 310 12.38 -4.95 -14.41
C GLU A 310 11.64 -5.50 -13.20
N TRP A 311 11.93 -4.91 -12.03
CA TRP A 311 11.31 -5.26 -10.77
C TRP A 311 9.91 -4.66 -10.57
N SER A 312 9.50 -3.67 -11.37
CA SER A 312 8.14 -3.11 -11.27
C SER A 312 7.12 -4.14 -11.72
N ASN A 313 6.09 -4.38 -10.92
CA ASN A 313 4.92 -5.09 -11.41
C ASN A 313 4.27 -4.29 -12.54
N ALA A 314 3.60 -5.01 -13.44
CA ALA A 314 2.84 -4.44 -14.53
C ALA A 314 1.71 -5.39 -14.95
N GLY A 315 0.76 -4.89 -15.73
CA GLY A 315 -0.39 -5.63 -16.22
C GLY A 315 -1.39 -4.66 -16.84
N ASP A 316 -2.47 -5.16 -17.40
CA ASP A 316 -3.50 -4.35 -18.05
C ASP A 316 -4.17 -3.35 -17.08
N TRP A 317 -4.03 -3.58 -15.79
CA TRP A 317 -4.53 -2.71 -14.72
C TRP A 317 -3.60 -1.51 -14.41
N VAL A 318 -2.38 -1.45 -14.93
CA VAL A 318 -1.48 -0.30 -14.71
C VAL A 318 -1.97 0.90 -15.52
N THR A 319 -2.22 2.01 -14.82
CA THR A 319 -2.73 3.24 -15.41
C THR A 319 -1.61 4.10 -16.00
N VAL A 320 -0.49 4.21 -15.28
CA VAL A 320 0.62 5.11 -15.61
C VAL A 320 1.92 4.65 -14.97
N THR A 321 3.05 5.06 -15.56
CA THR A 321 4.38 4.88 -14.95
C THR A 321 4.97 6.23 -14.55
N ALA A 322 5.78 6.24 -13.48
CA ALA A 322 6.50 7.42 -13.01
C ALA A 322 7.92 7.05 -12.54
N PRO A 323 8.82 8.02 -12.37
CA PRO A 323 10.17 7.75 -11.87
C PRO A 323 10.11 7.03 -10.52
N GLY A 324 10.74 5.85 -10.43
CA GLY A 324 10.75 5.03 -9.21
C GLY A 324 12.10 4.40 -8.91
N SER A 325 13.11 4.62 -9.75
CA SER A 325 14.49 4.13 -9.53
C SER A 325 15.39 5.24 -9.06
N ASP A 326 16.23 4.96 -8.05
CA ASP A 326 17.25 5.87 -7.53
C ASP A 326 16.70 7.24 -7.12
N ILE A 327 15.57 7.24 -6.46
CA ILE A 327 14.93 8.46 -5.95
C ILE A 327 15.63 8.90 -4.66
N THR A 328 15.98 10.18 -4.59
CA THR A 328 16.51 10.80 -3.37
C THR A 328 15.40 11.58 -2.67
N SER A 329 15.19 11.32 -1.36
CA SER A 329 14.19 12.03 -0.57
C SER A 329 14.60 12.14 0.91
N THR A 330 13.79 12.87 1.68
CA THR A 330 13.95 12.98 3.13
C THR A 330 13.72 11.62 3.79
N PHE A 331 14.52 11.34 4.80
CA PHE A 331 14.49 10.09 5.54
C PHE A 331 14.63 10.39 7.04
N VAL A 332 14.90 9.39 7.84
CA VAL A 332 15.15 9.54 9.28
C VAL A 332 16.60 9.96 9.53
N LYS A 333 16.86 10.82 10.52
CA LYS A 333 18.21 11.01 11.02
C LYS A 333 18.56 9.89 11.97
N HIS A 334 19.62 9.21 11.66
CA HIS A 334 20.13 8.07 12.40
C HIS A 334 21.66 7.99 12.17
N GLU A 335 22.41 7.27 12.98
CA GLU A 335 23.86 7.12 12.78
C GLU A 335 24.23 6.60 11.39
N ARG A 336 23.39 5.71 10.82
CA ARG A 336 23.54 5.20 9.44
C ARG A 336 23.07 6.19 8.36
N PHE A 337 22.28 7.19 8.73
CA PHE A 337 21.73 8.22 7.84
C PHE A 337 21.97 9.61 8.43
N PRO A 338 23.21 10.04 8.61
CA PRO A 338 23.54 11.24 9.37
C PRO A 338 23.00 12.52 8.74
N THR A 339 22.78 12.51 7.41
CA THR A 339 22.16 13.65 6.70
C THR A 339 20.64 13.66 6.84
N GLY A 340 20.00 12.53 7.19
CA GLY A 340 18.57 12.30 7.14
C GLY A 340 18.03 12.21 5.71
N TRP A 341 18.87 12.00 4.70
CA TRP A 341 18.50 11.79 3.30
C TRP A 341 18.87 10.38 2.88
N ALA A 342 18.01 9.81 2.04
CA ALA A 342 18.24 8.48 1.49
C ALA A 342 18.01 8.44 -0.02
N LEU A 343 18.69 7.48 -0.66
CA LEU A 343 18.46 7.02 -2.02
C LEU A 343 17.71 5.71 -1.93
N TRP A 344 16.57 5.61 -2.62
CA TRP A 344 15.75 4.40 -2.59
C TRP A 344 15.01 4.21 -3.91
N SER A 345 14.54 2.96 -4.16
CA SER A 345 13.81 2.62 -5.38
C SER A 345 12.56 1.80 -5.03
N GLY A 346 11.47 2.00 -5.77
CA GLY A 346 10.21 1.31 -5.57
C GLY A 346 9.05 1.99 -6.31
N THR A 347 8.01 1.23 -6.63
CA THR A 347 6.73 1.78 -7.09
C THR A 347 6.10 2.66 -6.02
N SER A 348 6.42 2.39 -4.75
CA SER A 348 6.09 3.25 -3.60
C SER A 348 6.57 4.69 -3.77
N PHE A 349 7.68 4.91 -4.48
CA PHE A 349 8.26 6.23 -4.71
C PHE A 349 7.85 6.82 -6.06
N ALA A 350 7.41 6.00 -7.00
CA ALA A 350 6.76 6.45 -8.22
C ALA A 350 5.37 7.05 -7.94
N THR A 351 4.61 6.47 -7.02
CA THR A 351 3.26 6.88 -6.64
C THR A 351 3.16 8.34 -6.18
N PRO A 352 4.00 8.86 -5.27
CA PRO A 352 3.93 10.25 -4.82
C PRO A 352 4.29 11.28 -5.90
N HIS A 353 5.04 10.89 -6.96
CA HIS A 353 5.23 11.74 -8.13
C HIS A 353 3.92 12.01 -8.85
N VAL A 354 3.08 10.98 -9.01
CA VAL A 354 1.76 11.10 -9.63
C VAL A 354 0.83 11.93 -8.75
N VAL A 355 0.84 11.70 -7.42
CA VAL A 355 0.08 12.50 -6.44
C VAL A 355 0.43 13.98 -6.55
N ALA A 356 1.71 14.32 -6.62
CA ALA A 356 2.16 15.70 -6.74
C ALA A 356 1.67 16.37 -8.04
N LEU A 357 1.74 15.66 -9.18
CA LEU A 357 1.24 16.17 -10.46
C LEU A 357 -0.27 16.34 -10.47
N LEU A 358 -1.01 15.40 -9.88
CA LEU A 358 -2.46 15.50 -9.72
C LEU A 358 -2.83 16.70 -8.83
N ALA A 359 -2.12 16.92 -7.71
CA ALA A 359 -2.35 18.07 -6.85
C ALA A 359 -2.15 19.40 -7.58
N GLU A 360 -1.10 19.52 -8.40
CA GLU A 360 -0.87 20.70 -9.27
C GLU A 360 -2.03 20.91 -10.25
N GLN A 361 -2.50 19.85 -10.90
CA GLN A 361 -3.58 19.96 -11.87
C GLN A 361 -4.93 20.23 -11.19
N ILE A 362 -5.23 19.62 -10.04
CA ILE A 362 -6.46 19.90 -9.28
C ILE A 362 -6.47 21.35 -8.81
N SER A 363 -5.36 21.89 -8.30
CA SER A 363 -5.24 23.29 -7.91
C SER A 363 -5.54 24.24 -9.08
N ARG A 364 -5.12 23.86 -10.30
CA ARG A 364 -5.32 24.68 -11.51
C ARG A 364 -6.73 24.58 -12.09
N THR A 365 -7.36 23.43 -12.03
CA THR A 365 -8.62 23.13 -12.72
C THR A 365 -9.85 23.16 -11.79
N GLY A 366 -9.63 22.98 -10.48
CA GLY A 366 -10.70 22.81 -9.50
C GLY A 366 -11.37 21.43 -9.51
N SER A 367 -11.12 20.61 -10.53
CA SER A 367 -11.78 19.30 -10.75
C SER A 367 -10.79 18.14 -10.75
N VAL A 368 -11.12 17.09 -10.02
CA VAL A 368 -10.34 15.84 -9.95
C VAL A 368 -10.34 15.10 -11.28
N GLU A 369 -11.51 15.02 -11.94
CA GLU A 369 -11.67 14.35 -13.23
C GLU A 369 -10.86 15.04 -14.34
N VAL A 370 -10.97 16.35 -14.45
CA VAL A 370 -10.22 17.14 -15.44
C VAL A 370 -8.72 17.03 -15.21
N ALA A 371 -8.29 17.04 -13.94
CA ALA A 371 -6.90 16.88 -13.57
C ALA A 371 -6.35 15.50 -13.95
N LEU A 372 -7.09 14.43 -13.66
CA LEU A 372 -6.72 13.08 -14.04
C LEU A 372 -6.56 12.95 -15.55
N LYS A 373 -7.56 13.43 -16.31
CA LYS A 373 -7.52 13.40 -17.78
C LYS A 373 -6.31 14.17 -18.34
N ALA A 374 -5.98 15.32 -17.75
CA ALA A 374 -4.81 16.11 -18.16
C ALA A 374 -3.49 15.36 -17.90
N VAL A 375 -3.33 14.77 -16.70
CA VAL A 375 -2.15 13.98 -16.33
C VAL A 375 -2.00 12.76 -17.24
N LEU A 376 -3.06 11.99 -17.48
CA LEU A 376 -3.01 10.82 -18.35
C LEU A 376 -2.75 11.19 -19.82
N THR A 377 -3.26 12.33 -20.29
CA THR A 377 -2.98 12.83 -21.64
C THR A 377 -1.49 13.20 -21.76
N ALA A 378 -0.92 13.87 -20.77
CA ALA A 378 0.51 14.19 -20.76
C ALA A 378 1.39 12.93 -20.70
N ALA A 379 0.97 11.92 -19.94
CA ALA A 379 1.68 10.64 -19.84
C ALA A 379 1.75 9.89 -21.18
N ARG A 380 0.75 10.00 -22.03
CA ARG A 380 0.72 9.36 -23.37
C ARG A 380 1.80 9.90 -24.33
N ALA A 381 2.38 11.06 -24.04
CA ALA A 381 3.49 11.62 -24.82
C ALA A 381 4.81 10.82 -24.64
N ARG A 382 4.90 10.00 -23.62
CA ARG A 382 6.02 9.10 -23.34
C ARG A 382 5.49 7.69 -23.07
N VAL A 383 6.15 6.69 -23.58
CA VAL A 383 5.73 5.30 -23.40
C VAL A 383 6.94 4.48 -22.97
N PHE A 384 6.82 3.80 -21.83
CA PHE A 384 7.82 2.89 -21.29
C PHE A 384 7.27 1.46 -21.34
N SER A 385 7.84 0.62 -22.22
CA SER A 385 7.42 -0.79 -22.40
C SER A 385 5.90 -0.97 -22.65
N GLY A 386 5.27 -0.02 -23.38
CA GLY A 386 3.85 -0.04 -23.67
C GLY A 386 2.95 0.75 -22.70
N TYR A 387 3.48 1.23 -21.58
CA TYR A 387 2.73 2.00 -20.57
C TYR A 387 2.97 3.50 -20.70
N PRO A 388 1.91 4.34 -20.54
CA PRO A 388 2.06 5.79 -20.50
C PRO A 388 2.98 6.21 -19.35
N GLY A 389 3.89 7.17 -19.57
CA GLY A 389 4.90 7.57 -18.60
C GLY A 389 4.92 9.06 -18.30
N LEU A 390 5.10 9.40 -17.02
CA LEU A 390 5.30 10.75 -16.52
C LEU A 390 6.80 11.06 -16.35
N PRO A 391 7.20 12.35 -16.42
CA PRO A 391 8.58 12.76 -16.23
C PRO A 391 9.05 12.69 -14.78
#